data_5b4742a12bad57853f628deafc01e2ae
#
_entry.id   5b4742a12bad57853f628deafc01e2ae
#
_cell.length_a   1.000
_cell.length_b   1.000
_cell.length_c   1.000
_cell.angle_alpha   90.00
_cell.angle_beta   90.00
_cell.angle_gamma   90.00
#
_symmetry.space_group_name_H-M   'P 1'
#
loop_
_entity.id
_entity.type
_entity.pdbx_description
1 polymer ?
#
loop_
_entity_poly.entity_id
_entity_poly.type
_entity_poly.pdbx_seq_one_letter_code
_entity_poly.pdbx_strand_id
1 'polypeptide(L)'
;RVFPDYETSWHFDDKIGEQYLLEAIGAPVVPGYVFYTLREALEWIDKSSFPKVFKLRGGAGAANVRLVKSRSEARRLARVAFGRGFSQFDRWGYLKDRYQKWKDGKIDWFHLLKSCGRLAVPTEYARMHGREKGYVYFQEFIPDNAFDIRIIVCGKRAFGIKRLVRENDFRASGSGHILYAREEFDERCVRIAFDVNRKVRAQSLALDFVFDTGNHPLVVELSYG
;
A
#
# COMPACT_ATOMS: atom_id res chain seq x y z
N ARG A 1 -15.73 -4.57 -26.06
CA ARG A 1 -15.44 -4.61 -24.61
C ARG A 1 -14.16 -3.84 -24.37
N VAL A 2 -14.13 -3.05 -23.29
CA VAL A 2 -12.95 -2.29 -22.87
C VAL A 2 -12.33 -2.99 -21.65
N PHE A 3 -11.01 -2.98 -21.53
CA PHE A 3 -10.28 -3.39 -20.33
C PHE A 3 -9.24 -2.32 -19.99
N PRO A 4 -9.17 -1.90 -18.74
CA PRO A 4 -10.17 -2.13 -17.68
C PRO A 4 -11.45 -1.33 -17.97
N ASP A 5 -12.62 -1.86 -17.57
CA ASP A 5 -13.85 -1.08 -17.53
C ASP A 5 -13.91 -0.16 -16.30
N TYR A 6 -14.99 0.61 -16.16
CA TYR A 6 -15.12 1.57 -15.07
C TYR A 6 -15.11 0.90 -13.70
N GLU A 7 -15.88 -0.17 -13.51
CA GLU A 7 -15.96 -0.91 -12.25
C GLU A 7 -14.61 -1.49 -11.84
N THR A 8 -13.78 -1.86 -12.81
CA THR A 8 -12.44 -2.39 -12.56
C THR A 8 -11.43 -1.30 -12.22
N SER A 9 -11.56 -0.09 -12.76
CA SER A 9 -10.47 0.88 -12.78
C SER A 9 -10.65 2.12 -11.90
N TRP A 10 -11.89 2.52 -11.53
CA TRP A 10 -12.13 3.81 -10.88
C TRP A 10 -11.44 3.96 -9.51
N HIS A 11 -11.25 2.86 -8.78
CA HIS A 11 -10.60 2.84 -7.46
C HIS A 11 -9.07 2.65 -7.55
N PHE A 12 -8.54 2.41 -8.73
CA PHE A 12 -7.11 2.14 -8.91
C PHE A 12 -6.24 3.31 -8.47
N ASP A 13 -5.19 2.99 -7.71
CA ASP A 13 -4.24 3.95 -7.13
C ASP A 13 -4.89 5.03 -6.23
N ASP A 14 -6.08 4.74 -5.68
CA ASP A 14 -6.74 5.56 -4.65
C ASP A 14 -6.98 4.73 -3.36
N LYS A 15 -5.96 4.63 -2.51
CA LYS A 15 -6.02 3.84 -1.27
C LYS A 15 -7.11 4.27 -0.29
N ILE A 16 -7.57 5.52 -0.39
CA ILE A 16 -8.69 6.02 0.43
C ILE A 16 -10.00 5.53 -0.18
N GLY A 17 -10.15 5.64 -1.49
CA GLY A 17 -11.31 5.10 -2.20
C GLY A 17 -11.43 3.58 -2.04
N GLU A 18 -10.31 2.87 -2.12
CA GLU A 18 -10.23 1.42 -1.86
C GLU A 18 -10.68 1.07 -0.44
N GLN A 19 -10.22 1.80 0.58
CA GLN A 19 -10.61 1.59 1.98
C GLN A 19 -12.14 1.73 2.14
N TYR A 20 -12.70 2.84 1.66
CA TYR A 20 -14.13 3.08 1.75
C TYR A 20 -14.96 2.07 0.94
N LEU A 21 -14.48 1.67 -0.23
CA LEU A 21 -15.14 0.64 -1.03
C LEU A 21 -15.19 -0.69 -0.29
N LEU A 22 -14.05 -1.15 0.24
CA LEU A 22 -13.96 -2.42 0.98
C LEU A 22 -14.83 -2.41 2.24
N GLU A 23 -14.86 -1.30 2.99
CA GLU A 23 -15.75 -1.13 4.14
C GLU A 23 -17.22 -1.14 3.73
N ALA A 24 -17.60 -0.42 2.70
CA ALA A 24 -18.98 -0.31 2.22
C ALA A 24 -19.56 -1.66 1.75
N ILE A 25 -18.73 -2.52 1.14
CA ILE A 25 -19.15 -3.85 0.72
C ILE A 25 -19.02 -4.91 1.81
N GLY A 26 -18.58 -4.53 3.04
CA GLY A 26 -18.41 -5.44 4.16
C GLY A 26 -17.30 -6.47 3.97
N ALA A 27 -16.20 -6.10 3.30
CA ALA A 27 -15.01 -6.93 3.20
C ALA A 27 -14.23 -6.93 4.52
N PRO A 28 -13.54 -8.02 4.89
CA PRO A 28 -12.66 -8.03 6.06
C PRO A 28 -11.40 -7.22 5.77
N VAL A 29 -11.46 -5.91 5.97
CA VAL A 29 -10.37 -4.97 5.69
C VAL A 29 -9.63 -4.59 6.96
N VAL A 30 -8.33 -4.35 6.87
CA VAL A 30 -7.56 -3.76 7.98
C VAL A 30 -8.14 -2.38 8.30
N PRO A 31 -8.50 -2.09 9.57
CA PRO A 31 -9.12 -0.81 9.93
C PRO A 31 -8.31 0.39 9.48
N GLY A 32 -8.97 1.34 8.82
CA GLY A 32 -8.40 2.56 8.29
C GLY A 32 -9.04 3.81 8.89
N TYR A 33 -8.27 4.89 9.00
CA TYR A 33 -8.70 6.15 9.61
C TYR A 33 -8.28 7.30 8.71
N VAL A 34 -9.25 7.98 8.13
CA VAL A 34 -9.02 9.11 7.21
C VAL A 34 -9.57 10.39 7.83
N PHE A 35 -8.77 11.44 7.82
CA PHE A 35 -9.15 12.75 8.35
C PHE A 35 -8.91 13.82 7.29
N TYR A 36 -9.86 14.72 7.13
CA TYR A 36 -9.81 15.84 6.20
C TYR A 36 -9.58 17.18 6.91
N THR A 37 -9.44 17.18 8.24
CA THR A 37 -9.03 18.35 9.01
C THR A 37 -7.87 18.01 9.96
N LEU A 38 -6.97 18.99 10.14
CA LEU A 38 -5.84 18.82 11.08
C LEU A 38 -6.32 18.61 12.51
N ARG A 39 -7.40 19.30 12.92
CA ARG A 39 -7.95 19.20 14.27
C ARG A 39 -8.38 17.78 14.59
N GLU A 40 -9.24 17.19 13.77
CA GLU A 40 -9.72 15.82 13.98
C GLU A 40 -8.58 14.81 13.96
N ALA A 41 -7.63 14.98 13.03
CA ALA A 41 -6.44 14.13 12.96
C ALA A 41 -5.64 14.17 14.27
N LEU A 42 -5.40 15.37 14.84
CA LEU A 42 -4.66 15.50 16.07
C LEU A 42 -5.41 14.96 17.28
N GLU A 43 -6.71 15.19 17.38
CA GLU A 43 -7.58 14.63 18.44
C GLU A 43 -7.58 13.09 18.43
N TRP A 44 -7.62 12.48 17.25
CA TRP A 44 -7.53 11.04 17.11
C TRP A 44 -6.13 10.51 17.45
N ILE A 45 -5.06 11.17 16.95
CA ILE A 45 -3.67 10.79 17.24
C ILE A 45 -3.40 10.77 18.74
N ASP A 46 -3.99 11.71 19.49
CA ASP A 46 -3.78 11.81 20.94
C ASP A 46 -4.40 10.67 21.74
N LYS A 47 -5.43 10.05 21.21
CA LYS A 47 -6.12 8.92 21.81
C LYS A 47 -5.64 7.56 21.28
N SER A 48 -4.87 7.57 20.19
CA SER A 48 -4.45 6.35 19.49
C SER A 48 -3.22 5.69 20.11
N SER A 49 -3.17 4.37 20.00
CA SER A 49 -1.97 3.56 20.22
C SER A 49 -1.12 3.50 18.95
N PHE A 50 0.16 3.19 19.11
CA PHE A 50 1.13 3.03 18.03
C PHE A 50 1.86 1.68 18.18
N PRO A 51 2.40 1.11 17.08
CA PRO A 51 2.56 1.67 15.75
C PRO A 51 1.29 1.71 14.90
N LYS A 52 1.29 2.56 13.84
CA LYS A 52 0.29 2.64 12.77
C LYS A 52 0.99 2.73 11.42
N VAL A 53 0.29 2.41 10.35
CA VAL A 53 0.79 2.58 8.99
C VAL A 53 0.21 3.86 8.40
N PHE A 54 1.05 4.83 8.07
CA PHE A 54 0.68 6.03 7.33
C PHE A 54 0.79 5.77 5.83
N LYS A 55 -0.25 6.13 5.09
CA LYS A 55 -0.31 5.95 3.62
C LYS A 55 -0.66 7.28 2.95
N LEU A 56 -0.11 7.52 1.77
CA LEU A 56 -0.65 8.52 0.84
C LEU A 56 -1.69 7.85 -0.07
N ARG A 57 -2.58 8.66 -0.65
CA ARG A 57 -3.66 8.20 -1.52
C ARG A 57 -3.11 7.40 -2.69
N GLY A 58 -2.20 8.00 -3.46
CA GLY A 58 -1.58 7.36 -4.62
C GLY A 58 -0.21 6.75 -4.34
N GLY A 59 0.27 5.96 -5.29
CA GLY A 59 1.61 5.38 -5.30
C GLY A 59 1.64 3.87 -5.17
N ALA A 60 2.23 3.23 -6.18
CA ALA A 60 2.41 1.79 -6.24
C ALA A 60 3.69 1.32 -5.53
N GLY A 61 3.80 0.01 -5.27
CA GLY A 61 5.03 -0.63 -4.79
C GLY A 61 5.46 -0.21 -3.39
N ALA A 62 4.53 0.10 -2.51
CA ALA A 62 4.78 0.54 -1.13
C ALA A 62 5.59 1.85 -1.01
N ALA A 63 5.71 2.64 -2.09
CA ALA A 63 6.52 3.85 -2.12
C ALA A 63 6.05 4.91 -1.13
N ASN A 64 4.77 5.06 -0.91
CA ASN A 64 4.16 6.08 -0.06
C ASN A 64 3.56 5.49 1.23
N VAL A 65 4.20 4.44 1.77
CA VAL A 65 3.77 3.72 2.98
C VAL A 65 4.86 3.79 4.04
N ARG A 66 4.51 4.22 5.26
CA ARG A 66 5.44 4.40 6.38
C ARG A 66 4.90 3.81 7.66
N LEU A 67 5.74 3.05 8.39
CA LEU A 67 5.44 2.65 9.75
C LEU A 67 5.71 3.83 10.69
N VAL A 68 4.68 4.28 11.37
CA VAL A 68 4.71 5.38 12.35
C VAL A 68 4.73 4.78 13.73
N LYS A 69 5.84 4.96 14.44
CA LYS A 69 6.09 4.29 15.71
C LYS A 69 5.68 5.10 16.94
N SER A 70 5.39 6.38 16.77
CA SER A 70 5.08 7.26 17.90
C SER A 70 4.05 8.35 17.57
N ARG A 71 3.37 8.83 18.62
CA ARG A 71 2.43 9.96 18.55
C ARG A 71 3.09 11.24 18.02
N SER A 72 4.32 11.51 18.41
CA SER A 72 5.07 12.69 17.95
C SER A 72 5.33 12.64 16.44
N GLU A 73 5.67 11.48 15.92
CA GLU A 73 5.85 11.24 14.48
C GLU A 73 4.53 11.41 13.72
N ALA A 74 3.44 10.82 14.20
CA ALA A 74 2.10 10.97 13.62
C ALA A 74 1.67 12.45 13.55
N ARG A 75 1.84 13.20 14.65
CA ARG A 75 1.55 14.65 14.69
C ARG A 75 2.38 15.45 13.69
N ARG A 76 3.66 15.11 13.52
CA ARG A 76 4.53 15.74 12.52
C ARG A 76 4.02 15.47 11.10
N LEU A 77 3.65 14.22 10.78
CA LEU A 77 3.10 13.86 9.47
C LEU A 77 1.78 14.57 9.21
N ALA A 78 0.87 14.63 10.17
CA ALA A 78 -0.39 15.35 10.05
C ALA A 78 -0.16 16.85 9.75
N ARG A 79 0.73 17.52 10.46
CA ARG A 79 1.06 18.93 10.16
C ARG A 79 1.66 19.13 8.77
N VAL A 80 2.48 18.19 8.29
CA VAL A 80 3.00 18.23 6.92
C VAL A 80 1.86 18.05 5.90
N ALA A 81 0.95 17.10 6.13
CA ALA A 81 -0.17 16.80 5.25
C ALA A 81 -1.11 18.00 5.06
N PHE A 82 -1.41 18.72 6.14
CA PHE A 82 -2.28 19.91 6.08
C PHE A 82 -1.53 21.22 5.81
N GLY A 83 -0.19 21.19 5.79
CA GLY A 83 0.65 22.34 5.43
C GLY A 83 1.21 22.22 4.01
N ARG A 84 2.52 21.98 3.92
CA ARG A 84 3.22 21.88 2.61
C ARG A 84 2.85 20.65 1.79
N GLY A 85 2.23 19.63 2.40
CA GLY A 85 1.92 18.35 1.77
C GLY A 85 3.15 17.47 1.49
N PHE A 86 2.92 16.31 0.90
CA PHE A 86 3.95 15.35 0.49
C PHE A 86 4.17 15.40 -1.01
N SER A 87 5.42 15.21 -1.44
CA SER A 87 5.72 14.94 -2.84
C SER A 87 5.35 13.49 -3.14
N GLN A 88 4.69 13.24 -4.26
CA GLN A 88 4.39 11.87 -4.71
C GLN A 88 5.66 11.07 -5.01
N PHE A 89 6.77 11.73 -5.33
CA PHE A 89 8.05 11.10 -5.51
C PHE A 89 8.89 11.22 -4.25
N ASP A 90 9.03 10.13 -3.51
CA ASP A 90 9.96 10.04 -2.38
C ASP A 90 11.40 9.93 -2.88
N ARG A 91 12.06 11.07 -3.06
CA ARG A 91 13.44 11.16 -3.56
C ARG A 91 14.42 10.39 -2.67
N TRP A 92 14.24 10.46 -1.37
CA TRP A 92 15.15 9.81 -0.41
C TRP A 92 14.91 8.30 -0.34
N GLY A 93 13.65 7.86 -0.36
CA GLY A 93 13.30 6.44 -0.45
C GLY A 93 13.82 5.80 -1.73
N TYR A 94 13.71 6.50 -2.86
CA TYR A 94 14.27 6.06 -4.13
C TYR A 94 15.79 5.89 -4.08
N LEU A 95 16.52 6.87 -3.51
CA LEU A 95 17.98 6.77 -3.35
C LEU A 95 18.38 5.62 -2.42
N LYS A 96 17.67 5.47 -1.30
CA LYS A 96 17.91 4.40 -0.35
C LYS A 96 17.71 3.02 -1.00
N ASP A 97 16.66 2.85 -1.78
CA ASP A 97 16.40 1.60 -2.53
C ASP A 97 17.50 1.34 -3.57
N ARG A 98 17.95 2.37 -4.30
CA ARG A 98 19.06 2.27 -5.26
C ARG A 98 20.40 1.95 -4.59
N TYR A 99 20.68 2.59 -3.47
CA TYR A 99 21.89 2.31 -2.67
C TYR A 99 21.88 0.87 -2.16
N GLN A 100 20.72 0.39 -1.66
CA GLN A 100 20.60 -1.00 -1.22
C GLN A 100 20.79 -1.99 -2.36
N LYS A 101 20.19 -1.74 -3.54
CA LYS A 101 20.38 -2.56 -4.74
C LYS A 101 21.82 -2.59 -5.22
N TRP A 102 22.53 -1.49 -5.09
CA TRP A 102 23.97 -1.44 -5.38
C TRP A 102 24.77 -2.27 -4.38
N LYS A 103 24.48 -2.13 -3.09
CA LYS A 103 25.11 -2.92 -2.03
C LYS A 103 24.86 -4.43 -2.21
N ASP A 104 23.66 -4.80 -2.68
CA ASP A 104 23.28 -6.17 -2.98
C ASP A 104 23.82 -6.69 -4.32
N GLY A 105 24.65 -5.90 -5.03
CA GLY A 105 25.22 -6.27 -6.33
C GLY A 105 24.23 -6.34 -7.50
N LYS A 106 22.99 -5.84 -7.31
CA LYS A 106 21.92 -5.88 -8.33
C LYS A 106 22.01 -4.77 -9.37
N ILE A 107 22.74 -3.71 -9.07
CA ILE A 107 23.04 -2.61 -9.99
C ILE A 107 24.48 -2.16 -9.82
N ASP A 108 25.09 -1.64 -10.88
CA ASP A 108 26.42 -1.07 -10.82
C ASP A 108 26.42 0.39 -10.32
N TRP A 109 27.59 0.91 -9.99
CA TRP A 109 27.76 2.26 -9.45
C TRP A 109 27.35 3.36 -10.43
N PHE A 110 27.47 3.11 -11.74
CA PHE A 110 27.09 4.06 -12.78
C PHE A 110 25.56 4.27 -12.81
N HIS A 111 24.80 3.20 -12.61
CA HIS A 111 23.35 3.27 -12.43
C HIS A 111 22.95 4.01 -11.16
N LEU A 112 23.72 3.90 -10.09
CA LEU A 112 23.51 4.67 -8.86
C LEU A 112 23.74 6.18 -9.11
N LEU A 113 24.83 6.57 -9.77
CA LEU A 113 25.13 7.96 -10.16
C LEU A 113 24.05 8.55 -11.08
N LYS A 114 23.59 7.82 -12.09
CA LYS A 114 22.50 8.24 -12.98
C LYS A 114 21.19 8.45 -12.21
N SER A 115 20.98 7.69 -11.13
CA SER A 115 19.83 7.85 -10.24
C SER A 115 19.89 9.16 -9.45
N CYS A 116 21.09 9.65 -9.10
CA CYS A 116 21.26 10.97 -8.45
C CYS A 116 20.87 12.11 -9.40
N GLY A 117 21.20 12.03 -10.68
CA GLY A 117 20.81 13.02 -11.69
C GLY A 117 19.27 13.14 -11.85
N ARG A 118 18.56 12.03 -11.72
CA ARG A 118 17.08 12.01 -11.76
C ARG A 118 16.39 12.70 -10.58
N LEU A 119 17.09 12.97 -9.49
CA LEU A 119 16.54 13.71 -8.35
C LEU A 119 16.35 15.19 -8.65
N ALA A 120 17.17 15.74 -9.56
CA ALA A 120 17.10 17.15 -9.94
C ALA A 120 15.92 17.45 -10.89
N VAL A 121 15.46 16.44 -11.64
CA VAL A 121 14.37 16.60 -12.62
C VAL A 121 13.14 15.88 -12.12
N PRO A 122 12.07 16.60 -11.68
CA PRO A 122 10.80 15.96 -11.35
C PRO A 122 10.24 15.24 -12.56
N THR A 123 9.75 14.02 -12.38
CA THR A 123 9.05 13.29 -13.43
C THR A 123 7.83 14.10 -13.89
N GLU A 124 7.43 13.96 -15.16
CA GLU A 124 6.25 14.60 -15.72
C GLU A 124 4.99 14.25 -14.90
N TYR A 125 4.87 13.02 -14.45
CA TYR A 125 3.85 12.55 -13.52
C TYR A 125 3.83 13.36 -12.21
N ALA A 126 4.98 13.59 -11.58
CA ALA A 126 5.07 14.39 -10.35
C ALA A 126 4.78 15.88 -10.56
N ARG A 127 4.98 16.40 -11.80
CA ARG A 127 4.59 17.76 -12.17
C ARG A 127 3.09 17.89 -12.33
N MET A 128 2.43 16.92 -12.96
CA MET A 128 0.99 16.96 -13.24
C MET A 128 0.13 16.73 -11.99
N HIS A 129 0.55 15.85 -11.08
CA HIS A 129 -0.24 15.47 -9.89
C HIS A 129 0.03 16.34 -8.65
N GLY A 130 1.05 17.19 -8.68
CA GLY A 130 1.34 18.13 -7.59
C GLY A 130 1.75 17.45 -6.28
N ARG A 131 1.33 18.04 -5.15
CA ARG A 131 1.61 17.53 -3.80
C ARG A 131 0.35 16.95 -3.18
N GLU A 132 0.49 15.80 -2.54
CA GLU A 132 -0.55 15.19 -1.72
C GLU A 132 -0.74 15.99 -0.44
N LYS A 133 -1.90 16.61 -0.25
CA LYS A 133 -2.22 17.46 0.89
C LYS A 133 -3.72 17.53 1.18
N GLY A 134 -4.08 18.00 2.38
CA GLY A 134 -5.48 18.20 2.77
C GLY A 134 -6.15 16.97 3.36
N TYR A 135 -5.41 15.91 3.62
CA TYR A 135 -5.89 14.72 4.29
C TYR A 135 -4.74 14.00 5.01
N VAL A 136 -5.08 13.10 5.92
CA VAL A 136 -4.18 12.05 6.44
C VAL A 136 -4.92 10.72 6.43
N TYR A 137 -4.19 9.65 6.11
CA TYR A 137 -4.69 8.30 6.17
C TYR A 137 -3.75 7.43 7.00
N PHE A 138 -4.28 6.88 8.09
CA PHE A 138 -3.63 5.87 8.91
C PHE A 138 -4.38 4.56 8.80
N GLN A 139 -3.66 3.46 8.82
CA GLN A 139 -4.20 2.11 8.89
C GLN A 139 -3.61 1.39 10.09
N GLU A 140 -4.35 0.44 10.70
CA GLU A 140 -3.80 -0.40 11.75
C GLU A 140 -2.56 -1.13 11.26
N PHE A 141 -1.56 -1.22 12.12
CA PHE A 141 -0.42 -2.09 11.88
C PHE A 141 -0.73 -3.47 12.44
N ILE A 142 -0.76 -4.47 11.58
CA ILE A 142 -0.94 -5.87 11.98
C ILE A 142 0.44 -6.50 12.15
N PRO A 143 0.87 -6.78 13.38
CA PRO A 143 2.21 -7.32 13.66
C PRO A 143 2.34 -8.78 13.23
N ASP A 144 3.56 -9.29 13.30
CA ASP A 144 3.91 -10.72 13.19
C ASP A 144 3.59 -11.37 11.82
N ASN A 145 3.36 -10.58 10.79
CA ASN A 145 3.21 -11.06 9.42
C ASN A 145 4.59 -11.17 8.75
N ALA A 146 5.13 -12.38 8.63
CA ALA A 146 6.35 -12.66 7.89
C ALA A 146 6.15 -12.69 6.36
N PHE A 147 4.90 -12.61 5.90
CA PHE A 147 4.51 -12.65 4.49
C PHE A 147 3.17 -11.92 4.29
N ASP A 148 2.87 -11.62 3.05
CA ASP A 148 1.51 -11.35 2.59
C ASP A 148 1.10 -12.36 1.52
N ILE A 149 -0.21 -12.49 1.31
CA ILE A 149 -0.79 -13.29 0.22
C ILE A 149 -1.50 -12.34 -0.73
N ARG A 150 -1.11 -12.37 -2.00
CA ARG A 150 -1.84 -11.69 -3.07
C ARG A 150 -2.67 -12.71 -3.85
N ILE A 151 -3.98 -12.49 -3.91
CA ILE A 151 -4.90 -13.25 -4.76
C ILE A 151 -5.37 -12.37 -5.90
N ILE A 152 -5.16 -12.84 -7.12
CA ILE A 152 -5.57 -12.18 -8.36
C ILE A 152 -6.74 -12.95 -8.93
N VAL A 153 -7.90 -12.32 -9.07
CA VAL A 153 -9.10 -12.90 -9.68
C VAL A 153 -9.25 -12.34 -11.09
N CYS A 154 -9.40 -13.23 -12.08
CA CYS A 154 -9.70 -12.90 -13.46
C CYS A 154 -10.93 -13.71 -13.90
N GLY A 155 -12.08 -13.07 -13.98
CA GLY A 155 -13.34 -13.74 -14.29
C GLY A 155 -13.67 -14.85 -13.29
N LYS A 156 -13.58 -16.11 -13.73
CA LYS A 156 -13.88 -17.31 -12.90
C LYS A 156 -12.62 -18.01 -12.38
N ARG A 157 -11.45 -17.45 -12.57
CA ARG A 157 -10.17 -18.03 -12.15
C ARG A 157 -9.48 -17.13 -11.14
N ALA A 158 -8.70 -17.74 -10.26
CA ALA A 158 -7.83 -17.02 -9.34
C ALA A 158 -6.40 -17.56 -9.41
N PHE A 159 -5.45 -16.66 -9.20
CA PHE A 159 -4.02 -16.95 -9.06
C PHE A 159 -3.57 -16.43 -7.70
N GLY A 160 -2.67 -17.15 -7.05
CA GLY A 160 -2.11 -16.73 -5.78
C GLY A 160 -0.60 -16.56 -5.87
N ILE A 161 -0.08 -15.62 -5.10
CA ILE A 161 1.34 -15.51 -4.78
C ILE A 161 1.49 -15.19 -3.29
N LYS A 162 2.47 -15.81 -2.65
CA LYS A 162 2.87 -15.49 -1.28
C LYS A 162 4.21 -14.77 -1.35
N ARG A 163 4.27 -13.56 -0.79
CA ARG A 163 5.48 -12.73 -0.79
C ARG A 163 6.05 -12.66 0.61
N LEU A 164 7.29 -13.06 0.78
CA LEU A 164 7.96 -12.96 2.07
C LEU A 164 8.41 -11.53 2.34
N VAL A 165 8.30 -11.10 3.59
CA VAL A 165 8.76 -9.79 4.05
C VAL A 165 10.28 -9.70 3.93
N ARG A 166 10.79 -8.52 3.62
CA ARG A 166 12.25 -8.26 3.61
C ARG A 166 12.79 -8.25 5.03
N GLU A 167 14.02 -8.67 5.16
CA GLU A 167 14.73 -8.53 6.42
C GLU A 167 14.73 -7.05 6.89
N ASN A 168 14.33 -6.81 8.12
CA ASN A 168 14.19 -5.47 8.73
C ASN A 168 13.18 -4.52 8.05
N ASP A 169 12.20 -5.06 7.33
CA ASP A 169 11.06 -4.29 6.78
C ASP A 169 9.74 -4.97 7.21
N PHE A 170 8.64 -4.25 7.24
CA PHE A 170 7.30 -4.79 7.48
C PHE A 170 6.53 -5.05 6.16
N ARG A 171 7.11 -4.65 5.03
CA ARG A 171 6.50 -4.72 3.70
C ARG A 171 6.99 -5.93 2.94
N ALA A 172 6.08 -6.76 2.45
CA ALA A 172 6.39 -7.88 1.60
C ALA A 172 6.51 -7.47 0.11
N SER A 173 5.79 -6.42 -0.30
CA SER A 173 5.82 -5.92 -1.66
C SER A 173 7.23 -5.53 -2.12
N GLY A 174 7.66 -6.10 -3.26
CA GLY A 174 8.97 -5.85 -3.85
C GLY A 174 10.15 -6.52 -3.13
N SER A 175 9.92 -7.51 -2.25
CA SER A 175 11.00 -8.29 -1.61
C SER A 175 11.78 -9.15 -2.62
N GLY A 176 11.12 -9.59 -3.69
CA GLY A 176 11.68 -10.52 -4.67
C GLY A 176 11.62 -11.99 -4.26
N HIS A 177 11.17 -12.30 -3.04
CA HIS A 177 10.97 -13.66 -2.55
C HIS A 177 9.50 -14.04 -2.66
N ILE A 178 9.16 -14.77 -3.73
CA ILE A 178 7.79 -15.12 -4.07
C ILE A 178 7.64 -16.63 -4.15
N LEU A 179 6.59 -17.16 -3.52
CA LEU A 179 6.20 -18.56 -3.56
C LEU A 179 4.90 -18.67 -4.38
N TYR A 180 4.82 -19.72 -5.22
CA TYR A 180 3.72 -19.91 -6.17
C TYR A 180 2.96 -21.22 -5.96
N ALA A 181 3.44 -22.10 -5.08
CA ALA A 181 2.83 -23.38 -4.84
C ALA A 181 1.44 -23.22 -4.20
N ARG A 182 0.47 -24.04 -4.61
CA ARG A 182 -0.92 -23.95 -4.14
C ARG A 182 -1.04 -24.11 -2.64
N GLU A 183 -0.19 -24.90 -2.05
CA GLU A 183 -0.14 -25.21 -0.61
C GLU A 183 0.27 -24.00 0.24
N GLU A 184 0.85 -22.98 -0.38
CA GLU A 184 1.25 -21.74 0.27
C GLU A 184 0.09 -20.73 0.47
N PHE A 185 -1.08 -21.01 -0.11
CA PHE A 185 -2.20 -20.09 -0.09
C PHE A 185 -3.29 -20.55 0.87
N ASP A 186 -3.77 -19.59 1.66
CA ASP A 186 -4.95 -19.81 2.47
C ASP A 186 -6.20 -19.71 1.60
N GLU A 187 -7.01 -20.78 1.56
CA GLU A 187 -8.24 -20.81 0.77
C GLU A 187 -9.27 -19.78 1.22
N ARG A 188 -9.20 -19.30 2.46
CA ARG A 188 -10.07 -18.21 2.95
C ARG A 188 -9.81 -16.93 2.18
N CYS A 189 -8.53 -16.60 1.86
CA CYS A 189 -8.17 -15.46 1.02
C CYS A 189 -8.79 -15.58 -0.38
N VAL A 190 -8.78 -16.78 -0.97
CA VAL A 190 -9.38 -17.03 -2.28
C VAL A 190 -10.90 -16.79 -2.26
N ARG A 191 -11.59 -17.29 -1.23
CA ARG A 191 -13.05 -17.10 -1.08
C ARG A 191 -13.39 -15.62 -0.91
N ILE A 192 -12.66 -14.89 -0.06
CA ILE A 192 -12.84 -13.45 0.12
C ILE A 192 -12.60 -12.71 -1.19
N ALA A 193 -11.54 -13.06 -1.94
CA ALA A 193 -11.23 -12.40 -3.20
C ALA A 193 -12.34 -12.58 -4.24
N PHE A 194 -12.93 -13.76 -4.36
CA PHE A 194 -14.09 -13.98 -5.23
C PHE A 194 -15.35 -13.24 -4.75
N ASP A 195 -15.59 -13.16 -3.43
CA ASP A 195 -16.72 -12.42 -2.89
C ASP A 195 -16.60 -10.92 -3.15
N VAL A 196 -15.42 -10.33 -2.88
CA VAL A 196 -15.12 -8.93 -3.19
C VAL A 196 -15.27 -8.67 -4.69
N ASN A 197 -14.66 -9.51 -5.55
CA ASN A 197 -14.75 -9.34 -7.00
C ASN A 197 -16.19 -9.35 -7.52
N ARG A 198 -17.03 -10.24 -6.97
CA ARG A 198 -18.46 -10.31 -7.31
C ARG A 198 -19.20 -9.04 -6.91
N LYS A 199 -18.92 -8.48 -5.72
CA LYS A 199 -19.56 -7.25 -5.22
C LYS A 199 -19.09 -6.02 -6.00
N VAL A 200 -17.81 -5.92 -6.31
CA VAL A 200 -17.21 -4.84 -7.12
C VAL A 200 -17.57 -4.98 -8.60
N ARG A 201 -17.83 -6.20 -9.09
CA ARG A 201 -18.08 -6.56 -10.50
C ARG A 201 -16.89 -6.27 -11.41
N ALA A 202 -15.66 -6.36 -10.88
CA ALA A 202 -14.46 -6.12 -11.65
C ALA A 202 -14.15 -7.25 -12.64
N GLN A 203 -13.58 -6.92 -13.79
CA GLN A 203 -13.08 -7.87 -14.77
C GLN A 203 -11.85 -8.63 -14.25
N SER A 204 -11.00 -7.92 -13.52
CA SER A 204 -9.82 -8.42 -12.82
C SER A 204 -9.63 -7.66 -11.52
N LEU A 205 -9.22 -8.36 -10.47
CA LEU A 205 -9.02 -7.80 -9.15
C LEU A 205 -7.86 -8.49 -8.45
N ALA A 206 -6.97 -7.73 -7.83
CA ALA A 206 -5.92 -8.25 -6.98
C ALA A 206 -6.10 -7.74 -5.54
N LEU A 207 -6.06 -8.63 -4.57
CA LEU A 207 -6.17 -8.33 -3.15
C LEU A 207 -4.95 -8.80 -2.40
N ASP A 208 -4.39 -7.92 -1.57
CA ASP A 208 -3.29 -8.24 -0.66
C ASP A 208 -3.85 -8.52 0.74
N PHE A 209 -3.43 -9.65 1.32
CA PHE A 209 -3.90 -10.12 2.62
C PHE A 209 -2.76 -10.19 3.63
N VAL A 210 -3.06 -9.78 4.86
CA VAL A 210 -2.32 -10.09 6.08
C VAL A 210 -3.22 -10.84 7.05
N PHE A 211 -2.66 -11.35 8.15
CA PHE A 211 -3.40 -12.12 9.14
C PHE A 211 -3.34 -11.44 10.50
N ASP A 212 -4.49 -11.31 11.16
CA ASP A 212 -4.56 -10.78 12.52
C ASP A 212 -4.04 -11.81 13.55
N THR A 213 -4.01 -11.45 14.82
CA THR A 213 -3.56 -12.31 15.91
C THR A 213 -4.44 -13.56 16.10
N GLY A 214 -5.67 -13.53 15.60
CA GLY A 214 -6.59 -14.67 15.56
C GLY A 214 -6.43 -15.52 14.29
N ASN A 215 -5.43 -15.21 13.45
CA ASN A 215 -5.21 -15.85 12.16
C ASN A 215 -6.40 -15.67 11.18
N HIS A 216 -7.10 -14.53 11.25
CA HIS A 216 -8.12 -14.18 10.27
C HIS A 216 -7.50 -13.34 9.14
N PRO A 217 -7.76 -13.67 7.87
CA PRO A 217 -7.25 -12.90 6.74
C PRO A 217 -7.95 -11.54 6.65
N LEU A 218 -7.17 -10.47 6.57
CA LEU A 218 -7.61 -9.10 6.39
C LEU A 218 -7.05 -8.52 5.11
N VAL A 219 -7.86 -7.81 4.34
CA VAL A 219 -7.45 -7.11 3.12
C VAL A 219 -6.69 -5.84 3.50
N VAL A 220 -5.51 -5.65 2.93
CA VAL A 220 -4.64 -4.46 3.13
C VAL A 220 -4.78 -3.46 1.99
N GLU A 221 -4.89 -3.97 0.77
CA GLU A 221 -4.88 -3.19 -0.46
C GLU A 221 -5.63 -3.94 -1.56
N LEU A 222 -6.23 -3.19 -2.46
CA LEU A 222 -6.93 -3.67 -3.63
C LEU A 222 -6.31 -3.01 -4.88
N SER A 223 -6.17 -3.78 -5.95
CA SER A 223 -5.77 -3.26 -7.26
C SER A 223 -6.44 -4.08 -8.36
N TYR A 224 -6.34 -3.67 -9.61
CA TYR A 224 -6.63 -4.60 -10.71
C TYR A 224 -5.32 -5.26 -11.16
N GLY A 225 -5.38 -6.55 -11.50
CA GLY A 225 -4.23 -7.36 -11.92
C GLY A 225 -3.98 -7.29 -13.41
#